data_fef45a915581aec93a4c6828014e4ba4
#
_entry.id   fef45a915581aec93a4c6828014e4ba4
#
_cell.length_a   1.000
_cell.length_b   1.000
_cell.length_c   1.000
_cell.angle_alpha   90.00
_cell.angle_beta   90.00
_cell.angle_gamma   90.00
#
_symmetry.space_group_name_H-M   'P 1'
#
loop_
_entity.id
_entity.type
_entity.pdbx_description
1 polymer ?
#
loop_
_entity_poly.entity_id
_entity_poly.type
_entity_poly.pdbx_seq_one_letter_code
_entity_poly.pdbx_strand_id
1 'polypeptide(L)'
;MTQRRPTSFDIAALAGVSQPTVSRALSGNPSVSDATRARVLAAAEQLNYKVDKNASGLRRRHSRTLALLFFDEGAAEDPVINPFYLSLLGPMVRRCAEHGYDLLISFQQLSSNWHVDYEDSHKADGIILLGYGDYLQYRPRLEQLIERGTHFVRWGSAAEGELGASVCSDNEQGGFDAATHLLQQGRRKIAFVGTASAAYPEFFARWRGYCRALRAAGLTPDERLCADSDPSEAAGRAAVAELTGRGVDFDAIFASSDVAAIGAMHALQEMGRKVPEDIAVVGFDDIAAARLSSPALTTVTQDARGAAEALIDTLLEAIETGHATDRVLPVRLTVRESSVRR
;
A
#
# COMPACT_ATOMS: atom_id res chain seq x y z
N MET A 1 -2.65 -32.40 -31.79
CA MET A 1 -1.95 -31.47 -32.70
C MET A 1 -1.97 -30.09 -32.06
N THR A 2 -0.85 -29.63 -31.53
CA THR A 2 -0.73 -28.28 -30.95
C THR A 2 -0.77 -27.25 -32.08
N GLN A 3 -1.86 -26.49 -32.18
CA GLN A 3 -1.97 -25.39 -33.14
C GLN A 3 -0.86 -24.36 -32.84
N ARG A 4 0.07 -24.21 -33.79
CA ARG A 4 1.11 -23.19 -33.74
C ARG A 4 0.45 -21.81 -33.63
N ARG A 5 0.82 -21.00 -32.65
CA ARG A 5 0.32 -19.62 -32.53
C ARG A 5 0.74 -18.81 -33.77
N PRO A 6 -0.19 -18.04 -34.37
CA PRO A 6 0.13 -17.16 -35.50
C PRO A 6 1.22 -16.17 -35.10
N THR A 7 2.08 -15.83 -36.07
CA THR A 7 3.18 -14.88 -35.88
C THR A 7 3.02 -13.66 -36.80
N SER A 8 3.79 -12.61 -36.59
CA SER A 8 3.82 -11.45 -37.49
C SER A 8 4.23 -11.79 -38.92
N PHE A 9 4.93 -12.91 -39.10
CA PHE A 9 5.28 -13.43 -40.44
C PHE A 9 4.08 -14.02 -41.16
N ASP A 10 3.19 -14.69 -40.41
CA ASP A 10 1.96 -15.25 -40.98
C ASP A 10 0.99 -14.12 -41.43
N ILE A 11 0.93 -13.01 -40.67
CA ILE A 11 0.21 -11.81 -41.08
C ILE A 11 0.81 -11.18 -42.30
N ALA A 12 2.17 -11.08 -42.35
CA ALA A 12 2.87 -10.50 -43.49
C ALA A 12 2.57 -11.26 -44.78
N ALA A 13 2.58 -12.60 -44.71
CA ALA A 13 2.22 -13.48 -45.83
C ALA A 13 0.76 -13.27 -46.26
N LEU A 14 -0.18 -13.22 -45.32
CA LEU A 14 -1.61 -13.07 -45.62
C LEU A 14 -1.97 -11.67 -46.14
N ALA A 15 -1.36 -10.60 -45.58
CA ALA A 15 -1.59 -9.22 -46.00
C ALA A 15 -0.80 -8.79 -47.24
N GLY A 16 0.15 -9.63 -47.75
CA GLY A 16 0.98 -9.32 -48.88
C GLY A 16 1.94 -8.14 -48.64
N VAL A 17 2.52 -8.07 -47.44
CA VAL A 17 3.48 -7.01 -47.04
C VAL A 17 4.68 -7.59 -46.30
N SER A 18 5.74 -6.79 -46.12
CA SER A 18 6.88 -7.22 -45.32
C SER A 18 6.56 -7.24 -43.83
N GLN A 19 7.24 -8.10 -43.04
CA GLN A 19 7.11 -8.14 -41.55
C GLN A 19 7.35 -6.77 -40.89
N PRO A 20 8.34 -5.94 -41.29
CA PRO A 20 8.46 -4.57 -40.77
C PRO A 20 7.26 -3.70 -41.07
N THR A 21 6.58 -3.89 -42.23
CA THR A 21 5.35 -3.16 -42.55
C THR A 21 4.18 -3.59 -41.65
N VAL A 22 4.05 -4.88 -41.33
CA VAL A 22 3.09 -5.38 -40.35
C VAL A 22 3.32 -4.71 -38.99
N SER A 23 4.56 -4.71 -38.51
CA SER A 23 4.92 -4.06 -37.24
C SER A 23 4.53 -2.58 -37.18
N ARG A 24 4.84 -1.83 -38.27
CA ARG A 24 4.48 -0.40 -38.37
C ARG A 24 2.97 -0.19 -38.46
N ALA A 25 2.27 -1.02 -39.21
CA ALA A 25 0.81 -0.94 -39.35
C ALA A 25 0.10 -1.18 -38.00
N LEU A 26 0.49 -2.24 -37.28
CA LEU A 26 -0.08 -2.59 -35.97
C LEU A 26 0.28 -1.57 -34.87
N SER A 27 1.40 -0.86 -35.01
CA SER A 27 1.81 0.21 -34.08
C SER A 27 1.21 1.59 -34.41
N GLY A 28 0.37 1.70 -35.44
CA GLY A 28 -0.23 2.97 -35.83
C GLY A 28 0.72 3.96 -36.52
N ASN A 29 1.90 3.52 -36.97
CA ASN A 29 2.91 4.41 -37.55
C ASN A 29 2.36 5.14 -38.80
N PRO A 30 2.47 6.48 -38.89
CA PRO A 30 1.91 7.27 -39.99
C PRO A 30 2.58 7.02 -41.34
N SER A 31 3.74 6.36 -41.38
CA SER A 31 4.40 5.98 -42.66
C SER A 31 3.69 4.85 -43.43
N VAL A 32 2.65 4.22 -42.81
CA VAL A 32 1.88 3.15 -43.48
C VAL A 32 0.54 3.73 -43.95
N SER A 33 0.23 3.59 -45.22
CA SER A 33 -1.04 4.03 -45.80
C SER A 33 -2.25 3.36 -45.14
N ASP A 34 -3.37 4.05 -45.09
CA ASP A 34 -4.61 3.53 -44.47
C ASP A 34 -5.08 2.23 -45.18
N ALA A 35 -4.94 2.13 -46.48
CA ALA A 35 -5.26 0.92 -47.24
C ALA A 35 -4.37 -0.27 -46.85
N THR A 36 -3.07 -0.07 -46.63
CA THR A 36 -2.19 -1.11 -46.15
C THR A 36 -2.46 -1.48 -44.71
N ARG A 37 -2.75 -0.50 -43.86
CA ARG A 37 -3.11 -0.70 -42.45
C ARG A 37 -4.39 -1.54 -42.35
N ALA A 38 -5.43 -1.23 -43.11
CA ALA A 38 -6.68 -1.99 -43.15
C ALA A 38 -6.45 -3.47 -43.54
N ARG A 39 -5.62 -3.74 -44.56
CA ARG A 39 -5.27 -5.13 -44.94
C ARG A 39 -4.56 -5.88 -43.82
N VAL A 40 -3.61 -5.25 -43.14
CA VAL A 40 -2.87 -5.87 -42.04
C VAL A 40 -3.79 -6.15 -40.86
N LEU A 41 -4.68 -5.23 -40.50
CA LEU A 41 -5.65 -5.42 -39.41
C LEU A 41 -6.64 -6.56 -39.74
N ALA A 42 -7.16 -6.64 -40.96
CA ALA A 42 -8.03 -7.73 -41.39
C ALA A 42 -7.32 -9.10 -41.35
N ALA A 43 -6.05 -9.15 -41.77
CA ALA A 43 -5.24 -10.38 -41.69
C ALA A 43 -4.97 -10.79 -40.23
N ALA A 44 -4.71 -9.83 -39.33
CA ALA A 44 -4.51 -10.09 -37.91
C ALA A 44 -5.78 -10.63 -37.25
N GLU A 45 -6.96 -10.06 -37.57
CA GLU A 45 -8.26 -10.52 -37.10
C GLU A 45 -8.58 -11.94 -37.60
N GLN A 46 -8.37 -12.20 -38.91
CA GLN A 46 -8.61 -13.52 -39.51
C GLN A 46 -7.76 -14.61 -38.86
N LEU A 47 -6.52 -14.29 -38.47
CA LEU A 47 -5.60 -15.21 -37.80
C LEU A 47 -5.80 -15.23 -36.27
N ASN A 48 -6.75 -14.46 -35.72
CA ASN A 48 -6.91 -14.24 -34.29
C ASN A 48 -5.55 -13.87 -33.61
N TYR A 49 -4.76 -13.08 -34.30
CA TYR A 49 -3.43 -12.65 -33.82
C TYR A 49 -3.58 -11.48 -32.85
N LYS A 50 -3.11 -11.66 -31.65
CA LYS A 50 -2.91 -10.55 -30.71
C LYS A 50 -1.43 -10.17 -30.72
N VAL A 51 -1.15 -8.88 -30.87
CA VAL A 51 0.23 -8.35 -30.76
C VAL A 51 0.82 -8.82 -29.41
N ASP A 52 1.93 -9.54 -29.48
CA ASP A 52 2.69 -9.85 -28.27
C ASP A 52 3.26 -8.54 -27.73
N LYS A 53 2.68 -8.05 -26.64
CA LYS A 53 3.10 -6.81 -25.98
C LYS A 53 4.57 -6.89 -25.57
N ASN A 54 5.04 -8.07 -25.14
CA ASN A 54 6.44 -8.28 -24.71
C ASN A 54 7.42 -8.18 -25.89
N ALA A 55 7.08 -8.77 -27.05
CA ALA A 55 7.91 -8.66 -28.26
C ALA A 55 7.92 -7.24 -28.84
N SER A 56 6.89 -6.43 -28.62
CA SER A 56 6.85 -5.02 -29.03
C SER A 56 7.55 -4.09 -28.02
N GLY A 57 7.55 -4.44 -26.74
CA GLY A 57 8.21 -3.73 -25.65
C GLY A 57 9.74 -3.68 -25.81
N LEU A 58 10.36 -4.79 -26.21
CA LEU A 58 11.80 -4.88 -26.52
C LEU A 58 12.28 -3.84 -27.56
N ARG A 59 11.38 -3.38 -28.44
CA ARG A 59 11.70 -2.33 -29.44
C ARG A 59 11.40 -0.91 -28.96
N ARG A 60 10.54 -0.75 -27.94
CA ARG A 60 10.05 0.57 -27.46
C ARG A 60 10.71 1.02 -26.17
N ARG A 61 11.57 0.23 -25.53
CA ARG A 61 12.16 0.47 -24.20
C ARG A 61 11.14 0.66 -23.06
N HIS A 62 9.87 0.33 -23.27
CA HIS A 62 8.81 0.40 -22.25
C HIS A 62 7.99 -0.88 -22.24
N SER A 63 7.90 -1.50 -21.07
CA SER A 63 7.13 -2.75 -20.86
C SER A 63 5.62 -2.50 -20.77
N ARG A 64 5.22 -1.27 -20.46
CA ARG A 64 3.85 -0.93 -20.08
C ARG A 64 3.34 -1.78 -18.91
N THR A 65 4.23 -2.09 -18.00
CA THR A 65 3.96 -2.84 -16.78
C THR A 65 4.53 -2.06 -15.61
N LEU A 66 3.79 -1.93 -14.51
CA LEU A 66 4.27 -1.45 -13.23
C LEU A 66 4.40 -2.64 -12.28
N ALA A 67 5.48 -2.70 -11.50
CA ALA A 67 5.67 -3.74 -10.50
C ALA A 67 5.20 -3.26 -9.13
N LEU A 68 4.32 -4.02 -8.49
CA LEU A 68 3.92 -3.83 -7.10
C LEU A 68 4.61 -4.88 -6.24
N LEU A 69 5.41 -4.44 -5.28
CA LEU A 69 6.16 -5.31 -4.39
C LEU A 69 5.66 -5.16 -2.96
N PHE A 70 5.03 -6.21 -2.44
CA PHE A 70 4.68 -6.28 -1.03
C PHE A 70 5.89 -6.62 -0.17
N PHE A 71 5.99 -6.00 0.99
CA PHE A 71 6.90 -6.45 2.02
C PHE A 71 6.26 -7.66 2.74
N ASP A 72 7.05 -8.73 2.88
CA ASP A 72 6.68 -9.90 3.65
C ASP A 72 7.42 -9.84 4.99
N GLU A 73 6.71 -9.77 6.08
CA GLU A 73 7.29 -9.64 7.42
C GLU A 73 7.96 -10.93 7.93
N GLY A 74 7.98 -11.99 7.13
CA GLY A 74 8.87 -13.17 7.20
C GLY A 74 8.99 -13.93 8.53
N ALA A 75 8.27 -13.53 9.56
CA ALA A 75 8.41 -14.08 10.92
C ALA A 75 7.24 -14.98 11.35
N ALA A 76 6.17 -15.06 10.58
CA ALA A 76 5.02 -15.92 10.88
C ALA A 76 5.00 -17.12 9.93
N GLU A 77 4.56 -18.28 10.45
CA GLU A 77 4.32 -19.49 9.64
C GLU A 77 3.31 -19.25 8.49
N ASP A 78 2.54 -18.14 8.57
CA ASP A 78 1.65 -17.62 7.52
C ASP A 78 1.89 -16.10 7.37
N PRO A 79 2.63 -15.65 6.35
CA PRO A 79 2.84 -14.23 6.08
C PRO A 79 1.53 -13.58 5.70
N VAL A 80 0.96 -12.79 6.59
CA VAL A 80 -0.29 -12.08 6.37
C VAL A 80 0.02 -10.66 5.87
N ILE A 81 -0.28 -10.40 4.60
CA ILE A 81 -0.24 -9.04 4.08
C ILE A 81 -1.28 -8.20 4.83
N ASN A 82 -0.88 -7.02 5.33
CA ASN A 82 -1.82 -6.10 5.98
C ASN A 82 -3.05 -5.88 5.08
N PRO A 83 -4.28 -6.13 5.58
CA PRO A 83 -5.51 -5.99 4.80
C PRO A 83 -5.71 -4.59 4.19
N PHE A 84 -5.14 -3.54 4.78
CA PHE A 84 -5.13 -2.21 4.18
C PHE A 84 -4.41 -2.23 2.82
N TYR A 85 -3.23 -2.83 2.71
CA TYR A 85 -2.51 -2.94 1.43
C TYR A 85 -3.29 -3.75 0.39
N LEU A 86 -3.99 -4.81 0.81
CA LEU A 86 -4.86 -5.56 -0.09
C LEU A 86 -6.02 -4.72 -0.62
N SER A 87 -6.51 -3.76 0.16
CA SER A 87 -7.59 -2.85 -0.26
C SER A 87 -7.18 -1.88 -1.38
N LEU A 88 -5.88 -1.64 -1.55
CA LEU A 88 -5.34 -0.79 -2.62
C LEU A 88 -5.36 -1.49 -3.99
N LEU A 89 -5.32 -2.84 -4.04
CA LEU A 89 -5.12 -3.59 -5.28
C LEU A 89 -6.18 -3.30 -6.34
N GLY A 90 -7.46 -3.37 -5.99
CA GLY A 90 -8.54 -3.15 -6.94
C GLY A 90 -8.48 -1.76 -7.60
N PRO A 91 -8.41 -0.67 -6.82
CA PRO A 91 -8.19 0.67 -7.34
C PRO A 91 -6.90 0.83 -8.17
N MET A 92 -5.76 0.24 -7.72
CA MET A 92 -4.49 0.29 -8.47
C MET A 92 -4.59 -0.36 -9.84
N VAL A 93 -5.16 -1.58 -9.91
CA VAL A 93 -5.37 -2.28 -11.19
C VAL A 93 -6.21 -1.44 -12.14
N ARG A 94 -7.29 -0.82 -11.63
CA ARG A 94 -8.14 0.07 -12.42
C ARG A 94 -7.35 1.27 -12.94
N ARG A 95 -6.59 1.95 -12.06
CA ARG A 95 -5.81 3.13 -12.42
C ARG A 95 -4.71 2.81 -13.43
N CYS A 96 -4.01 1.68 -13.27
CA CYS A 96 -3.05 1.18 -14.28
C CYS A 96 -3.72 0.99 -15.63
N ALA A 97 -4.87 0.33 -15.67
CA ALA A 97 -5.61 0.06 -16.92
C ALA A 97 -6.05 1.35 -17.63
N GLU A 98 -6.48 2.39 -16.88
CA GLU A 98 -6.82 3.71 -17.42
C GLU A 98 -5.63 4.36 -18.17
N HIS A 99 -4.40 4.13 -17.68
CA HIS A 99 -3.16 4.60 -18.30
C HIS A 99 -2.53 3.62 -19.30
N GLY A 100 -3.18 2.48 -19.56
CA GLY A 100 -2.70 1.46 -20.50
C GLY A 100 -1.52 0.64 -19.98
N TYR A 101 -1.39 0.52 -18.65
CA TYR A 101 -0.40 -0.30 -17.96
C TYR A 101 -1.03 -1.58 -17.40
N ASP A 102 -0.24 -2.65 -17.36
CA ASP A 102 -0.52 -3.86 -16.61
C ASP A 102 0.15 -3.76 -15.21
N LEU A 103 -0.40 -4.42 -14.19
CA LEU A 103 0.19 -4.47 -12.82
C LEU A 103 0.74 -5.87 -12.56
N LEU A 104 2.06 -5.96 -12.35
CA LEU A 104 2.76 -7.16 -11.91
C LEU A 104 2.88 -7.14 -10.39
N ILE A 105 2.41 -8.17 -9.71
CA ILE A 105 2.46 -8.28 -8.26
C ILE A 105 3.51 -9.28 -7.84
N SER A 106 4.35 -8.93 -6.86
CA SER A 106 5.41 -9.77 -6.31
C SER A 106 5.72 -9.37 -4.86
N PHE A 107 6.72 -10.03 -4.28
CA PHE A 107 7.23 -9.72 -2.94
C PHE A 107 8.65 -9.18 -3.02
N GLN A 108 8.98 -8.26 -2.12
CA GLN A 108 10.28 -7.58 -2.06
C GLN A 108 11.42 -8.56 -1.77
N GLN A 109 11.16 -9.56 -0.94
CA GLN A 109 12.15 -10.56 -0.51
C GLN A 109 12.53 -11.56 -1.61
N LEU A 110 11.71 -11.69 -2.66
CA LEU A 110 11.98 -12.59 -3.79
C LEU A 110 13.06 -12.05 -4.74
N SER A 111 13.53 -10.82 -4.53
CA SER A 111 14.58 -10.18 -5.32
C SER A 111 15.63 -9.55 -4.41
N SER A 112 16.90 -9.73 -4.75
CA SER A 112 18.02 -9.06 -4.08
C SER A 112 18.40 -7.75 -4.78
N ASN A 113 17.97 -7.54 -6.02
CA ASN A 113 18.27 -6.35 -6.82
C ASN A 113 17.08 -5.98 -7.71
N TRP A 114 16.21 -5.14 -7.17
CA TRP A 114 14.95 -4.75 -7.83
C TRP A 114 15.17 -4.01 -9.15
N HIS A 115 16.22 -3.18 -9.27
CA HIS A 115 16.54 -2.48 -10.51
C HIS A 115 16.80 -3.47 -11.65
N VAL A 116 17.72 -4.43 -11.44
CA VAL A 116 18.07 -5.44 -12.45
C VAL A 116 16.87 -6.33 -12.79
N ASP A 117 16.15 -6.77 -11.76
CA ASP A 117 15.07 -7.74 -11.92
C ASP A 117 13.80 -7.16 -12.57
N TYR A 118 13.61 -5.84 -12.52
CA TYR A 118 12.41 -5.20 -13.05
C TYR A 118 12.68 -4.23 -14.18
N GLU A 119 13.52 -3.20 -14.01
CA GLU A 119 13.79 -2.21 -15.06
C GLU A 119 14.76 -2.69 -16.12
N ASP A 120 15.96 -3.14 -15.76
CA ASP A 120 16.97 -3.63 -16.71
C ASP A 120 16.46 -4.83 -17.50
N SER A 121 15.71 -5.71 -16.86
CA SER A 121 15.08 -6.86 -17.52
C SER A 121 13.87 -6.49 -18.38
N HIS A 122 13.44 -5.22 -18.38
CA HIS A 122 12.23 -4.73 -19.04
C HIS A 122 10.93 -5.45 -18.57
N LYS A 123 10.91 -5.93 -17.34
CA LYS A 123 9.76 -6.57 -16.72
C LYS A 123 8.73 -5.54 -16.26
N ALA A 124 9.20 -4.38 -15.80
CA ALA A 124 8.39 -3.24 -15.42
C ALA A 124 9.10 -1.93 -15.76
N ASP A 125 8.33 -0.87 -15.96
CA ASP A 125 8.83 0.48 -16.22
C ASP A 125 9.03 1.28 -14.92
N GLY A 126 8.56 0.76 -13.80
CA GLY A 126 8.72 1.34 -12.47
C GLY A 126 8.15 0.45 -11.37
N ILE A 127 8.47 0.78 -10.13
CA ILE A 127 8.24 -0.07 -8.96
C ILE A 127 7.41 0.68 -7.91
N ILE A 128 6.39 0.02 -7.37
CA ILE A 128 5.61 0.47 -6.22
C ILE A 128 5.98 -0.42 -5.04
N LEU A 129 6.37 0.19 -3.93
CA LEU A 129 6.77 -0.51 -2.72
C LEU A 129 5.68 -0.33 -1.65
N LEU A 130 5.07 -1.42 -1.22
CA LEU A 130 4.06 -1.42 -0.15
C LEU A 130 4.60 -2.15 1.08
N GLY A 131 4.76 -1.38 2.15
CA GLY A 131 5.32 -1.85 3.41
C GLY A 131 6.85 -1.98 3.37
N TYR A 132 7.41 -1.98 4.55
CA TYR A 132 8.82 -2.25 4.86
C TYR A 132 8.86 -2.59 6.34
N GLY A 133 9.75 -3.44 6.77
CA GLY A 133 9.92 -3.71 8.20
C GLY A 133 10.54 -2.51 8.93
N ASP A 134 11.74 -2.68 9.43
CA ASP A 134 12.54 -1.57 9.98
C ASP A 134 13.04 -0.66 8.86
N TYR A 135 12.60 0.61 8.83
CA TYR A 135 13.02 1.59 7.81
C TYR A 135 14.53 1.82 7.79
N LEU A 136 15.20 1.75 8.92
CA LEU A 136 16.65 1.96 8.99
C LEU A 136 17.40 0.82 8.28
N GLN A 137 16.89 -0.40 8.35
CA GLN A 137 17.43 -1.56 7.61
C GLN A 137 17.01 -1.56 6.13
N TYR A 138 15.90 -0.94 5.82
CA TYR A 138 15.35 -0.83 4.47
C TYR A 138 16.03 0.24 3.63
N ARG A 139 16.45 1.33 4.27
CA ARG A 139 17.05 2.51 3.65
C ARG A 139 18.17 2.21 2.64
N PRO A 140 19.15 1.31 2.87
CA PRO A 140 20.20 1.02 1.89
C PRO A 140 19.69 0.50 0.55
N ARG A 141 18.53 -0.19 0.54
CA ARG A 141 17.90 -0.65 -0.70
C ARG A 141 17.30 0.53 -1.49
N LEU A 142 16.70 1.49 -0.80
CA LEU A 142 16.20 2.71 -1.45
C LEU A 142 17.35 3.55 -2.02
N GLU A 143 18.47 3.68 -1.29
CA GLU A 143 19.69 4.34 -1.76
C GLU A 143 20.18 3.70 -3.07
N GLN A 144 20.22 2.37 -3.14
CA GLN A 144 20.60 1.64 -4.35
C GLN A 144 19.65 1.93 -5.54
N LEU A 145 18.34 2.05 -5.32
CA LEU A 145 17.38 2.40 -6.37
C LEU A 145 17.66 3.81 -6.91
N ILE A 146 17.90 4.77 -6.00
CA ILE A 146 18.21 6.17 -6.37
C ILE A 146 19.52 6.25 -7.15
N GLU A 147 20.58 5.61 -6.68
CA GLU A 147 21.89 5.57 -7.35
C GLU A 147 21.82 5.01 -8.78
N ARG A 148 20.90 4.08 -9.02
CA ARG A 148 20.68 3.47 -10.33
C ARG A 148 19.67 4.20 -11.21
N GLY A 149 19.03 5.25 -10.70
CA GLY A 149 18.00 6.00 -11.40
C GLY A 149 16.71 5.22 -11.63
N THR A 150 16.40 4.24 -10.76
CA THR A 150 15.18 3.44 -10.82
C THR A 150 13.95 4.29 -10.56
N HIS A 151 12.91 4.14 -11.38
CA HIS A 151 11.62 4.79 -11.12
C HIS A 151 10.86 4.01 -10.05
N PHE A 152 10.68 4.61 -8.89
CA PHE A 152 9.90 3.99 -7.83
C PHE A 152 9.12 5.00 -6.99
N VAL A 153 8.05 4.52 -6.39
CA VAL A 153 7.25 5.20 -5.37
C VAL A 153 7.03 4.23 -4.21
N ARG A 154 6.93 4.76 -3.01
CA ARG A 154 6.62 3.95 -1.82
C ARG A 154 5.36 4.46 -1.11
N TRP A 155 4.62 3.54 -0.52
CA TRP A 155 3.68 3.86 0.54
C TRP A 155 4.46 3.96 1.84
N GLY A 156 4.51 5.15 2.42
CA GLY A 156 5.31 5.39 3.59
C GLY A 156 5.33 6.86 3.99
N SER A 157 5.97 7.18 5.10
CA SER A 157 6.10 8.56 5.57
C SER A 157 6.74 9.47 4.53
N ALA A 158 6.37 10.75 4.56
CA ALA A 158 6.98 11.84 3.79
C ALA A 158 7.83 12.74 4.70
N ALA A 159 8.44 12.17 5.75
CA ALA A 159 9.27 12.93 6.69
C ALA A 159 10.58 13.37 6.04
N GLU A 160 11.12 14.49 6.52
CA GLU A 160 12.41 15.02 6.06
C GLU A 160 13.54 14.00 6.18
N GLY A 161 14.31 13.82 5.11
CA GLY A 161 15.42 12.85 5.03
C GLY A 161 15.01 11.43 4.66
N GLU A 162 13.75 11.16 4.39
CA GLU A 162 13.31 9.90 3.79
C GLU A 162 13.55 9.88 2.28
N LEU A 163 13.76 8.68 1.73
CA LEU A 163 14.27 8.49 0.37
C LEU A 163 13.18 8.11 -0.62
N GLY A 164 13.26 8.69 -1.82
CA GLY A 164 12.34 8.43 -2.93
C GLY A 164 10.98 9.12 -2.75
N ALA A 165 10.24 9.22 -3.83
CA ALA A 165 8.88 9.77 -3.78
C ALA A 165 7.97 8.88 -2.95
N SER A 166 7.16 9.49 -2.09
CA SER A 166 6.26 8.79 -1.19
C SER A 166 4.81 9.26 -1.30
N VAL A 167 3.90 8.35 -1.05
CA VAL A 167 2.49 8.63 -0.79
C VAL A 167 2.17 8.09 0.60
N CYS A 168 1.56 8.92 1.44
CA CYS A 168 1.17 8.53 2.78
C CYS A 168 -0.14 9.19 3.19
N SER A 169 -0.73 8.68 4.26
CA SER A 169 -1.79 9.39 4.97
C SER A 169 -1.20 10.36 5.99
N ASP A 170 -1.97 11.38 6.39
CA ASP A 170 -1.62 12.25 7.51
C ASP A 170 -1.74 11.48 8.84
N ASN A 171 -0.71 10.67 9.10
CA ASN A 171 -0.64 9.78 10.24
C ASN A 171 -0.66 10.53 11.59
N GLU A 172 -0.03 11.71 11.64
CA GLU A 172 0.01 12.49 12.87
C GLU A 172 -1.35 13.11 13.17
N GLN A 173 -2.04 13.64 12.16
CA GLN A 173 -3.39 14.15 12.35
C GLN A 173 -4.37 13.02 12.72
N GLY A 174 -4.24 11.85 12.09
CA GLY A 174 -5.07 10.69 12.43
C GLY A 174 -4.88 10.23 13.89
N GLY A 175 -3.64 10.18 14.36
CA GLY A 175 -3.36 9.88 15.77
C GLY A 175 -3.92 10.93 16.74
N PHE A 176 -3.86 12.20 16.34
CA PHE A 176 -4.45 13.30 17.09
C PHE A 176 -5.96 13.19 17.17
N ASP A 177 -6.63 12.90 16.06
CA ASP A 177 -8.09 12.79 15.99
C ASP A 177 -8.60 11.57 16.79
N ALA A 178 -7.93 10.43 16.70
CA ALA A 178 -8.25 9.23 17.47
C ALA A 178 -8.19 9.47 18.98
N ALA A 179 -7.08 10.04 19.47
CA ALA A 179 -6.90 10.31 20.89
C ALA A 179 -7.84 11.42 21.37
N THR A 180 -8.06 12.47 20.58
CA THR A 180 -9.02 13.55 20.90
C THR A 180 -10.43 13.02 21.05
N HIS A 181 -10.85 12.11 20.17
CA HIS A 181 -12.14 11.45 20.26
C HIS A 181 -12.31 10.69 21.59
N LEU A 182 -11.32 9.87 21.97
CA LEU A 182 -11.36 9.16 23.26
C LEU A 182 -11.43 10.12 24.46
N LEU A 183 -10.67 11.21 24.41
CA LEU A 183 -10.71 12.27 25.45
C LEU A 183 -12.10 12.93 25.54
N GLN A 184 -12.74 13.19 24.39
CA GLN A 184 -14.11 13.72 24.32
C GLN A 184 -15.16 12.74 24.86
N GLN A 185 -14.90 11.42 24.76
CA GLN A 185 -15.73 10.38 25.39
C GLN A 185 -15.45 10.26 26.91
N GLY A 186 -14.66 11.16 27.49
CA GLY A 186 -14.35 11.18 28.92
C GLY A 186 -13.23 10.24 29.35
N ARG A 187 -12.53 9.59 28.42
CA ARG A 187 -11.39 8.73 28.73
C ARG A 187 -10.17 9.57 29.09
N ARG A 188 -9.38 9.09 30.04
CA ARG A 188 -8.20 9.84 30.56
C ARG A 188 -6.95 8.99 30.68
N LYS A 189 -7.07 7.67 30.69
CA LYS A 189 -5.98 6.70 30.78
C LYS A 189 -5.92 5.90 29.49
N ILE A 190 -5.53 6.58 28.40
CA ILE A 190 -5.54 5.99 27.06
C ILE A 190 -4.23 5.27 26.84
N ALA A 191 -4.28 3.96 26.60
CA ALA A 191 -3.11 3.19 26.19
C ALA A 191 -2.88 3.34 24.67
N PHE A 192 -1.60 3.39 24.26
CA PHE A 192 -1.19 3.30 22.88
C PHE A 192 -0.65 1.90 22.60
N VAL A 193 -1.20 1.23 21.59
CA VAL A 193 -0.78 -0.10 21.14
C VAL A 193 -0.20 0.03 19.73
N GLY A 194 1.13 -0.06 19.62
CA GLY A 194 1.87 0.13 18.37
C GLY A 194 3.31 0.54 18.63
N THR A 195 4.18 0.32 17.64
CA THR A 195 5.60 0.61 17.78
C THR A 195 5.90 2.10 17.63
N ALA A 196 6.23 2.76 18.74
CA ALA A 196 6.55 4.19 18.82
C ALA A 196 8.03 4.44 18.56
N SER A 197 8.55 4.09 17.38
CA SER A 197 9.96 4.14 17.03
C SER A 197 10.18 4.77 15.65
N ALA A 198 11.31 5.47 15.47
CA ALA A 198 11.74 5.99 14.17
C ALA A 198 11.98 4.89 13.11
N ALA A 199 12.13 3.63 13.53
CA ALA A 199 12.18 2.49 12.62
C ALA A 199 10.86 2.25 11.90
N TYR A 200 9.73 2.74 12.45
CA TYR A 200 8.39 2.64 11.91
C TYR A 200 7.74 4.03 11.82
N PRO A 201 8.15 4.86 10.86
CA PRO A 201 7.82 6.29 10.82
C PRO A 201 6.32 6.60 10.85
N GLU A 202 5.47 5.80 10.21
CA GLU A 202 4.02 5.99 10.20
C GLU A 202 3.42 5.77 11.60
N PHE A 203 3.81 4.70 12.27
CA PHE A 203 3.34 4.40 13.63
C PHE A 203 3.86 5.44 14.61
N PHE A 204 5.11 5.88 14.44
CA PHE A 204 5.69 6.95 15.22
C PHE A 204 4.94 8.28 15.02
N ALA A 205 4.51 8.59 13.80
CA ALA A 205 3.69 9.77 13.53
C ALA A 205 2.30 9.66 14.20
N ARG A 206 1.65 8.48 14.18
CA ARG A 206 0.40 8.21 14.91
C ARG A 206 0.59 8.42 16.41
N TRP A 207 1.68 7.92 16.97
CA TRP A 207 2.03 8.13 18.39
C TRP A 207 2.28 9.60 18.71
N ARG A 208 2.98 10.36 17.85
CA ARG A 208 3.17 11.81 18.05
C ARG A 208 1.84 12.54 18.08
N GLY A 209 0.92 12.20 17.18
CA GLY A 209 -0.45 12.75 17.18
C GLY A 209 -1.20 12.45 18.49
N TYR A 210 -1.14 11.20 18.94
CA TYR A 210 -1.68 10.79 20.24
C TYR A 210 -1.09 11.62 21.39
N CYS A 211 0.22 11.75 21.47
CA CYS A 211 0.88 12.55 22.51
C CYS A 211 0.47 14.02 22.43
N ARG A 212 0.33 14.58 21.23
CA ARG A 212 -0.13 15.97 21.01
C ARG A 212 -1.55 16.17 21.57
N ALA A 213 -2.46 15.23 21.34
CA ALA A 213 -3.83 15.29 21.85
C ALA A 213 -3.88 15.22 23.38
N LEU A 214 -3.09 14.33 24.00
CA LEU A 214 -3.00 14.26 25.46
C LEU A 214 -2.50 15.57 26.07
N ARG A 215 -1.42 16.13 25.52
CA ARG A 215 -0.85 17.41 25.99
C ARG A 215 -1.84 18.56 25.83
N ALA A 216 -2.58 18.62 24.72
CA ALA A 216 -3.64 19.60 24.49
C ALA A 216 -4.78 19.52 25.53
N ALA A 217 -5.03 18.33 26.06
CA ALA A 217 -6.00 18.10 27.14
C ALA A 217 -5.41 18.25 28.56
N GLY A 218 -4.17 18.72 28.70
CA GLY A 218 -3.48 18.89 29.99
C GLY A 218 -3.00 17.57 30.62
N LEU A 219 -2.89 16.50 29.83
CA LEU A 219 -2.40 15.19 30.28
C LEU A 219 -0.95 15.00 29.84
N THR A 220 -0.18 14.31 30.66
CA THR A 220 1.19 13.90 30.31
C THR A 220 1.13 12.49 29.72
N PRO A 221 1.70 12.23 28.52
CA PRO A 221 1.88 10.88 28.02
C PRO A 221 2.66 10.02 29.02
N ASP A 222 2.17 8.82 29.30
CA ASP A 222 2.79 7.87 30.22
C ASP A 222 3.32 6.66 29.40
N GLU A 223 4.62 6.47 29.39
CA GLU A 223 5.25 5.37 28.65
C GLU A 223 4.78 3.99 29.14
N ARG A 224 4.36 3.88 30.39
CA ARG A 224 3.80 2.62 30.91
C ARG A 224 2.47 2.23 30.23
N LEU A 225 1.79 3.19 29.60
CA LEU A 225 0.60 3.01 28.79
C LEU A 225 0.90 2.76 27.30
N CYS A 226 2.18 2.62 26.93
CA CYS A 226 2.59 2.26 25.58
C CYS A 226 3.02 0.79 25.56
N ALA A 227 2.47 0.01 24.64
CA ALA A 227 2.89 -1.36 24.37
C ALA A 227 3.22 -1.50 22.88
N ASP A 228 4.39 -2.05 22.60
CA ASP A 228 4.80 -2.32 21.22
C ASP A 228 3.89 -3.38 20.58
N SER A 229 3.54 -3.18 19.34
CA SER A 229 2.68 -4.10 18.62
C SER A 229 2.93 -3.97 17.10
N ASP A 230 3.21 -5.09 16.47
CA ASP A 230 3.11 -5.22 15.03
C ASP A 230 1.64 -5.18 14.60
N PRO A 231 1.34 -4.89 13.31
CA PRO A 231 -0.03 -4.84 12.81
C PRO A 231 -0.64 -6.24 12.62
N SER A 232 -0.69 -7.03 13.71
CA SER A 232 -1.27 -8.36 13.75
C SER A 232 -2.24 -8.52 14.92
N GLU A 233 -3.20 -9.46 14.78
CA GLU A 233 -4.13 -9.80 15.85
C GLU A 233 -3.39 -10.33 17.09
N ALA A 234 -2.43 -11.22 16.88
CA ALA A 234 -1.65 -11.81 17.96
C ALA A 234 -0.87 -10.76 18.76
N ALA A 235 -0.26 -9.79 18.09
CA ALA A 235 0.47 -8.70 18.74
C ALA A 235 -0.47 -7.75 19.50
N GLY A 236 -1.66 -7.46 18.97
CA GLY A 236 -2.67 -6.69 19.69
C GLY A 236 -3.15 -7.38 20.97
N ARG A 237 -3.33 -8.71 20.95
CA ARG A 237 -3.63 -9.52 22.14
C ARG A 237 -2.50 -9.48 23.16
N ALA A 238 -1.26 -9.68 22.69
CA ALA A 238 -0.07 -9.66 23.56
C ALA A 238 0.10 -8.29 24.24
N ALA A 239 -0.14 -7.20 23.53
CA ALA A 239 -0.06 -5.83 24.07
C ALA A 239 -1.05 -5.62 25.24
N VAL A 240 -2.29 -6.13 25.14
CA VAL A 240 -3.27 -6.06 26.26
C VAL A 240 -2.79 -6.88 27.45
N ALA A 241 -2.26 -8.08 27.22
CA ALA A 241 -1.71 -8.91 28.29
C ALA A 241 -0.52 -8.22 28.98
N GLU A 242 0.36 -7.59 28.23
CA GLU A 242 1.51 -6.83 28.73
C GLU A 242 1.07 -5.62 29.57
N LEU A 243 0.15 -4.77 29.07
CA LEU A 243 -0.40 -3.63 29.81
C LEU A 243 -1.05 -4.06 31.12
N THR A 244 -1.82 -5.14 31.09
CA THR A 244 -2.45 -5.71 32.28
C THR A 244 -1.41 -6.25 33.26
N GLY A 245 -0.38 -6.95 32.77
CA GLY A 245 0.70 -7.52 33.56
C GLY A 245 1.59 -6.46 34.24
N ARG A 246 1.70 -5.26 33.66
CA ARG A 246 2.36 -4.12 34.29
C ARG A 246 1.56 -3.52 35.44
N GLY A 247 0.32 -3.94 35.65
CA GLY A 247 -0.59 -3.39 36.67
C GLY A 247 -0.97 -1.93 36.39
N VAL A 248 -0.90 -1.47 35.15
CA VAL A 248 -1.29 -0.11 34.76
C VAL A 248 -2.78 -0.09 34.45
N ASP A 249 -3.48 0.86 35.08
CA ASP A 249 -4.91 1.05 34.84
C ASP A 249 -5.13 1.90 33.58
N PHE A 250 -5.96 1.41 32.65
CA PHE A 250 -6.34 2.11 31.43
C PHE A 250 -7.85 2.01 31.15
N ASP A 251 -8.43 3.04 30.58
CA ASP A 251 -9.86 3.18 30.25
C ASP A 251 -10.14 3.24 28.75
N ALA A 252 -9.09 3.31 27.94
CA ALA A 252 -9.18 3.25 26.49
C ALA A 252 -7.88 2.73 25.86
N ILE A 253 -7.98 2.25 24.63
CA ILE A 253 -6.86 1.86 23.74
C ILE A 253 -6.99 2.64 22.43
N PHE A 254 -5.90 3.27 22.00
CA PHE A 254 -5.67 3.65 20.62
C PHE A 254 -4.61 2.70 20.03
N ALA A 255 -5.05 1.83 19.12
CA ALA A 255 -4.16 0.92 18.42
C ALA A 255 -3.72 1.52 17.07
N SER A 256 -2.44 1.35 16.75
CA SER A 256 -1.84 1.89 15.53
C SER A 256 -2.35 1.23 14.23
N SER A 257 -3.09 0.12 14.32
CA SER A 257 -3.77 -0.54 13.19
C SER A 257 -5.07 -1.20 13.64
N ASP A 258 -5.99 -1.41 12.71
CA ASP A 258 -7.25 -2.11 12.98
C ASP A 258 -7.04 -3.57 13.36
N VAL A 259 -6.04 -4.23 12.77
CA VAL A 259 -5.76 -5.63 13.07
C VAL A 259 -5.32 -5.78 14.53
N ALA A 260 -4.42 -4.90 15.00
CA ALA A 260 -4.01 -4.86 16.40
C ALA A 260 -5.18 -4.44 17.32
N ALA A 261 -6.03 -3.49 16.90
CA ALA A 261 -7.23 -3.09 17.65
C ALA A 261 -8.20 -4.25 17.85
N ILE A 262 -8.46 -5.04 16.80
CA ILE A 262 -9.34 -6.23 16.86
C ILE A 262 -8.74 -7.27 17.79
N GLY A 263 -7.43 -7.51 17.71
CA GLY A 263 -6.72 -8.39 18.64
C GLY A 263 -6.86 -7.93 20.10
N ALA A 264 -6.70 -6.64 20.35
CA ALA A 264 -6.88 -6.04 21.67
C ALA A 264 -8.33 -6.22 22.17
N MET A 265 -9.34 -5.99 21.31
CA MET A 265 -10.75 -6.21 21.66
C MET A 265 -11.04 -7.65 22.06
N HIS A 266 -10.50 -8.64 21.31
CA HIS A 266 -10.66 -10.06 21.63
C HIS A 266 -10.05 -10.39 23.00
N ALA A 267 -8.82 -9.91 23.28
CA ALA A 267 -8.17 -10.13 24.57
C ALA A 267 -8.97 -9.53 25.73
N LEU A 268 -9.50 -8.30 25.56
CA LEU A 268 -10.34 -7.66 26.56
C LEU A 268 -11.63 -8.46 26.84
N GLN A 269 -12.29 -8.95 25.79
CA GLN A 269 -13.52 -9.76 25.92
C GLN A 269 -13.25 -11.09 26.64
N GLU A 270 -12.13 -11.76 26.35
CA GLU A 270 -11.72 -12.98 27.05
C GLU A 270 -11.43 -12.73 28.54
N MET A 271 -10.96 -11.52 28.90
CA MET A 271 -10.79 -11.10 30.28
C MET A 271 -12.10 -10.65 30.93
N GLY A 272 -13.25 -10.73 30.25
CA GLY A 272 -14.56 -10.31 30.74
C GLY A 272 -14.74 -8.79 30.78
N ARG A 273 -13.85 -8.03 30.11
CA ARG A 273 -13.97 -6.56 29.99
C ARG A 273 -14.91 -6.20 28.85
N LYS A 274 -15.78 -5.24 29.09
CA LYS A 274 -16.73 -4.77 28.08
C LYS A 274 -16.16 -3.63 27.26
N VAL A 275 -16.30 -3.74 25.94
CA VAL A 275 -15.97 -2.69 24.98
C VAL A 275 -17.29 -2.15 24.43
N PRO A 276 -17.58 -0.85 24.55
CA PRO A 276 -16.75 0.26 25.05
C PRO A 276 -16.92 0.60 26.55
N GLU A 277 -17.81 -0.07 27.30
CA GLU A 277 -18.24 0.37 28.64
C GLU A 277 -17.05 0.49 29.59
N ASP A 278 -16.23 -0.57 29.73
CA ASP A 278 -15.07 -0.57 30.59
C ASP A 278 -13.87 0.09 29.87
N ILE A 279 -13.59 -0.34 28.65
CA ILE A 279 -12.44 0.11 27.87
C ILE A 279 -12.90 0.44 26.44
N ALA A 280 -12.73 1.68 26.02
CA ALA A 280 -13.00 2.12 24.66
C ALA A 280 -11.82 1.75 23.74
N VAL A 281 -12.09 1.38 22.48
CA VAL A 281 -11.04 1.01 21.52
C VAL A 281 -11.20 1.80 20.22
N VAL A 282 -10.09 2.36 19.72
CA VAL A 282 -9.98 3.01 18.42
C VAL A 282 -8.81 2.39 17.66
N GLY A 283 -9.04 2.09 16.38
CA GLY A 283 -8.03 1.59 15.46
C GLY A 283 -7.56 2.62 14.45
N PHE A 284 -6.87 2.13 13.41
CA PHE A 284 -6.41 2.90 12.27
C PHE A 284 -6.43 2.00 11.04
N ASP A 285 -6.86 2.45 9.87
CA ASP A 285 -6.87 1.91 8.51
C ASP A 285 -8.27 1.83 7.89
N ASP A 286 -9.33 1.57 8.67
CA ASP A 286 -10.70 1.28 8.26
C ASP A 286 -10.81 0.06 7.31
N ILE A 287 -10.13 -1.04 7.70
CA ILE A 287 -10.23 -2.31 6.97
C ILE A 287 -11.66 -2.89 7.05
N ALA A 288 -12.02 -3.77 6.11
CA ALA A 288 -13.36 -4.37 6.07
C ALA A 288 -13.76 -5.06 7.38
N ALA A 289 -12.81 -5.67 8.10
CA ALA A 289 -13.03 -6.32 9.38
C ALA A 289 -13.46 -5.33 10.48
N ALA A 290 -13.04 -4.06 10.43
CA ALA A 290 -13.38 -3.07 11.45
C ALA A 290 -14.90 -2.84 11.60
N ARG A 291 -15.63 -2.85 10.50
CA ARG A 291 -17.10 -2.71 10.51
C ARG A 291 -17.84 -4.00 10.83
N LEU A 292 -17.16 -5.15 10.72
CA LEU A 292 -17.73 -6.48 10.95
C LEU A 292 -17.40 -7.02 12.33
N SER A 293 -16.48 -6.38 13.08
CA SER A 293 -16.16 -6.74 14.46
C SER A 293 -17.34 -6.49 15.40
N SER A 294 -17.33 -7.12 16.57
CA SER A 294 -18.35 -6.94 17.59
C SER A 294 -17.69 -6.58 18.92
N PRO A 295 -17.92 -5.33 19.40
CA PRO A 295 -18.59 -4.20 18.75
C PRO A 295 -17.87 -3.72 17.49
N ALA A 296 -18.59 -3.02 16.56
CA ALA A 296 -17.99 -2.46 15.36
C ALA A 296 -16.92 -1.41 15.73
N LEU A 297 -15.71 -1.55 15.14
CA LEU A 297 -14.52 -0.77 15.52
C LEU A 297 -14.58 0.67 15.00
N THR A 298 -14.48 1.63 15.90
CA THR A 298 -14.15 3.03 15.59
C THR A 298 -12.70 3.08 15.10
N THR A 299 -12.44 3.76 13.99
CA THR A 299 -11.12 3.76 13.38
C THR A 299 -10.85 5.03 12.59
N VAL A 300 -9.58 5.35 12.39
CA VAL A 300 -9.14 6.37 11.45
C VAL A 300 -9.13 5.77 10.05
N THR A 301 -9.98 6.32 9.17
CA THR A 301 -10.10 5.87 7.78
C THR A 301 -9.00 6.48 6.94
N GLN A 302 -8.22 5.62 6.28
CA GLN A 302 -7.34 5.97 5.18
C GLN A 302 -8.11 5.83 3.86
N ASP A 303 -7.99 6.81 2.96
CA ASP A 303 -8.61 6.73 1.63
C ASP A 303 -7.84 5.77 0.72
N ALA A 304 -8.18 4.48 0.80
CA ALA A 304 -7.53 3.45 0.00
C ALA A 304 -7.62 3.71 -1.52
N ARG A 305 -8.73 4.29 -1.99
CA ARG A 305 -8.88 4.62 -3.40
C ARG A 305 -7.96 5.77 -3.80
N GLY A 306 -8.01 6.89 -3.06
CA GLY A 306 -7.15 8.03 -3.32
C GLY A 306 -5.67 7.68 -3.16
N ALA A 307 -5.32 6.80 -2.21
CA ALA A 307 -3.97 6.29 -2.02
C ALA A 307 -3.46 5.51 -3.23
N ALA A 308 -4.28 4.60 -3.75
CA ALA A 308 -3.95 3.81 -4.93
C ALA A 308 -3.78 4.67 -6.18
N GLU A 309 -4.71 5.62 -6.43
CA GLU A 309 -4.63 6.57 -7.54
C GLU A 309 -3.37 7.44 -7.41
N ALA A 310 -3.08 7.96 -6.22
CA ALA A 310 -1.90 8.79 -5.97
C ALA A 310 -0.59 8.03 -6.20
N LEU A 311 -0.49 6.76 -5.75
CA LEU A 311 0.70 5.93 -5.98
C LEU A 311 0.98 5.71 -7.47
N ILE A 312 -0.05 5.36 -8.25
CA ILE A 312 0.10 5.17 -9.69
C ILE A 312 0.48 6.48 -10.38
N ASP A 313 -0.22 7.57 -10.08
CA ASP A 313 0.03 8.87 -10.71
C ASP A 313 1.43 9.41 -10.37
N THR A 314 1.88 9.24 -9.12
CA THR A 314 3.23 9.65 -8.69
C THR A 314 4.31 8.83 -9.39
N LEU A 315 4.11 7.51 -9.57
CA LEU A 315 5.05 6.69 -10.31
C LEU A 315 5.09 7.02 -11.79
N LEU A 316 3.94 7.26 -12.43
CA LEU A 316 3.89 7.67 -13.83
C LEU A 316 4.53 9.05 -14.04
N GLU A 317 4.35 10.00 -13.12
CA GLU A 317 5.04 11.29 -13.12
C GLU A 317 6.56 11.09 -13.07
N ALA A 318 7.06 10.19 -12.20
CA ALA A 318 8.49 9.87 -12.13
C ALA A 318 9.02 9.27 -13.45
N ILE A 319 8.27 8.35 -14.08
CA ILE A 319 8.63 7.72 -15.35
C ILE A 319 8.67 8.76 -16.50
N GLU A 320 7.74 9.69 -16.53
CA GLU A 320 7.60 10.68 -17.62
C GLU A 320 8.58 11.84 -17.49
N THR A 321 8.83 12.30 -16.26
CA THR A 321 9.59 13.55 -16.01
C THR A 321 10.95 13.33 -15.35
N GLY A 322 11.22 12.13 -14.83
CA GLY A 322 12.39 11.83 -14.01
C GLY A 322 12.27 12.33 -12.56
N HIS A 323 11.15 12.96 -12.19
CA HIS A 323 10.92 13.52 -10.86
C HIS A 323 9.49 13.22 -10.41
N ALA A 324 9.30 13.09 -9.09
CA ALA A 324 7.99 13.02 -8.48
C ALA A 324 8.04 13.65 -7.08
N THR A 325 6.90 14.15 -6.62
CA THR A 325 6.76 14.80 -5.31
C THR A 325 6.00 13.94 -4.34
N ASP A 326 6.32 14.10 -3.04
CA ASP A 326 5.58 13.44 -1.97
C ASP A 326 4.13 13.90 -1.92
N ARG A 327 3.24 12.98 -1.58
CA ARG A 327 1.80 13.26 -1.43
C ARG A 327 1.32 12.80 -0.07
N VAL A 328 0.77 13.74 0.71
CA VAL A 328 0.12 13.45 1.99
C VAL A 328 -1.38 13.53 1.82
N LEU A 329 -2.07 12.44 2.10
CA LEU A 329 -3.52 12.32 1.95
C LEU A 329 -4.23 12.57 3.28
N PRO A 330 -5.35 13.29 3.28
CA PRO A 330 -6.12 13.51 4.49
C PRO A 330 -6.70 12.20 5.02
N VAL A 331 -6.90 12.15 6.34
CA VAL A 331 -7.58 11.06 7.03
C VAL A 331 -8.85 11.56 7.71
N ARG A 332 -9.71 10.66 8.14
CA ARG A 332 -10.90 10.99 8.91
C ARG A 332 -11.20 9.93 9.95
N LEU A 333 -11.72 10.32 11.09
CA LEU A 333 -12.21 9.38 12.08
C LEU A 333 -13.61 8.88 11.68
N THR A 334 -13.77 7.56 11.63
CA THR A 334 -15.06 6.88 11.44
C THR A 334 -15.50 6.28 12.77
N VAL A 335 -16.44 6.97 13.44
CA VAL A 335 -16.95 6.58 14.76
C VAL A 335 -17.94 5.43 14.62
N ARG A 336 -17.74 4.37 15.43
CA ARG A 336 -18.61 3.19 15.55
C ARG A 336 -18.82 2.82 17.03
N GLU A 337 -19.16 1.58 17.29
CA GLU A 337 -19.62 1.13 18.61
C GLU A 337 -18.49 0.97 19.63
N SER A 338 -17.26 0.67 19.22
CA SER A 338 -16.15 0.31 20.12
C SER A 338 -15.63 1.45 20.99
N SER A 339 -16.06 2.69 20.75
CA SER A 339 -15.57 3.87 21.49
C SER A 339 -16.67 4.72 22.11
N VAL A 340 -17.93 4.53 21.73
CA VAL A 340 -19.06 5.33 22.19
C VAL A 340 -19.95 4.50 23.10
N ARG A 341 -20.17 4.95 24.34
CA ARG A 341 -21.14 4.33 25.24
C ARG A 341 -22.56 4.56 24.72
N ARG A 342 -23.38 3.52 24.69
CA ARG A 342 -24.80 3.62 24.36
C ARG A 342 -25.60 4.14 25.56
#